data_4e7ebb1e30add45dce5d32430d7cf31c
#
_entry.id   4e7ebb1e30add45dce5d32430d7cf31c
#
_cell.length_a   1.000
_cell.length_b   1.000
_cell.length_c   1.000
_cell.angle_alpha   90.00
_cell.angle_beta   90.00
_cell.angle_gamma   90.00
#
_symmetry.space_group_name_H-M   'P 1'
#
loop_
_entity.id
_entity.type
_entity.pdbx_description
1 polymer ?
#
loop_
_entity_poly.entity_id
_entity_poly.type
_entity_poly.pdbx_seq_one_letter_code
_entity_poly.pdbx_strand_id
1 'polypeptide(L)'
;LRSLVGSEMCIRDSYYTVWDMGYGSYAAGSSRVNEYSWKENYYTTNIYSDYFKQFDNGHYFKVMAGFNAELYKTRNITAEKNTLITPGVPTINTATDDPQAYGGYADNSVAGFFARVNWSYKDRYMFEANGRYDGSSRFVGKERWGFFPSFSAGWNIAREPFMESFAEKINMGSLKLRASWGQLGNTNTNDAWYPFYQTMPVGSNYGWLVNGERPNYATNPGIVSSKTVSYTHL
;
A
#
# COMPACT_ATOMS: atom_id res chain seq x y z
N LEU A 1 6.19 -0.52 -25.95
CA LEU A 1 6.49 -1.11 -24.65
C LEU A 1 6.92 0.01 -23.70
N ARG A 2 6.20 0.20 -22.59
CA ARG A 2 6.59 1.17 -21.56
C ARG A 2 6.89 0.43 -20.27
N SER A 3 8.06 0.69 -19.68
CA SER A 3 8.46 0.20 -18.37
C SER A 3 8.91 1.37 -17.50
N LEU A 4 8.50 1.35 -16.24
CA LEU A 4 8.95 2.30 -15.22
C LEU A 4 9.55 1.50 -14.05
N VAL A 5 10.76 1.86 -13.65
CA VAL A 5 11.45 1.29 -12.48
C VAL A 5 11.67 2.42 -11.48
N GLY A 6 11.21 2.22 -10.28
CA GLY A 6 11.02 3.26 -9.26
C GLY A 6 12.20 3.57 -8.35
N SER A 7 11.95 4.37 -7.30
CA SER A 7 12.90 5.13 -6.49
C SER A 7 13.19 4.51 -5.13
N GLU A 8 14.37 4.79 -4.59
CA GLU A 8 14.74 4.56 -3.19
C GLU A 8 14.57 5.83 -2.36
N MET A 9 14.01 5.71 -1.16
CA MET A 9 13.96 6.77 -0.16
C MET A 9 14.64 6.32 1.13
N CYS A 10 15.63 7.10 1.58
CA CYS A 10 16.31 6.89 2.86
C CYS A 10 16.04 8.07 3.77
N ILE A 11 15.50 7.82 4.95
CA ILE A 11 15.31 8.82 6.01
C ILE A 11 16.22 8.44 7.17
N ARG A 12 17.02 9.42 7.61
CA ARG A 12 17.83 9.32 8.82
C ARG A 12 17.39 10.43 9.76
N ASP A 13 16.81 10.05 10.87
CA ASP A 13 16.39 10.96 11.92
C ASP A 13 17.19 10.68 13.20
N SER A 14 17.68 11.74 13.82
CA SER A 14 18.29 11.70 15.14
C SER A 14 17.53 12.63 16.06
N TYR A 15 17.05 12.11 17.17
CA TYR A 15 16.45 12.94 18.20
C TYR A 15 16.95 12.54 19.58
N TYR A 16 16.99 13.50 20.46
CA TYR A 16 17.43 13.32 21.82
C TYR A 16 16.46 14.01 22.77
N THR A 17 16.34 13.45 23.94
CA THR A 17 15.59 14.04 25.03
C THR A 17 16.56 14.35 26.16
N VAL A 18 16.69 15.63 26.49
CA VAL A 18 17.45 16.09 27.62
C VAL A 18 16.45 16.69 28.61
N TRP A 19 16.42 16.11 29.80
CA TRP A 19 15.69 16.69 30.90
C TRP A 19 16.63 17.70 31.60
N ASP A 20 16.26 18.96 31.53
CA ASP A 20 16.96 20.00 32.28
C ASP A 20 16.67 19.81 33.77
N MET A 21 17.64 19.41 34.52
CA MET A 21 17.52 19.22 35.94
C MET A 21 17.65 20.58 36.66
N GLY A 22 16.55 21.34 36.68
CA GLY A 22 16.42 22.41 37.67
C GLY A 22 16.48 21.83 39.07
N TYR A 23 17.00 22.60 40.01
CA TYR A 23 17.17 22.23 41.42
C TYR A 23 15.93 21.61 42.06
N GLY A 24 15.84 20.32 42.00
CA GLY A 24 14.81 19.48 42.58
C GLY A 24 15.21 18.03 42.42
N SER A 25 15.09 17.22 43.43
CA SER A 25 15.48 15.81 43.48
C SER A 25 14.79 14.96 42.42
N TYR A 26 15.35 14.95 41.24
CA TYR A 26 15.03 13.99 40.18
C TYR A 26 16.10 12.88 40.16
N ALA A 27 15.62 11.65 40.00
CA ALA A 27 16.53 10.51 39.89
C ALA A 27 17.54 10.72 38.75
N ALA A 28 18.80 10.59 39.03
CA ALA A 28 19.84 10.52 38.02
C ALA A 28 19.50 9.40 37.03
N GLY A 29 19.47 9.69 35.74
CA GLY A 29 19.21 8.69 34.70
C GLY A 29 18.04 8.95 33.77
N SER A 30 17.47 10.16 33.74
CA SER A 30 16.34 10.50 32.85
C SER A 30 16.74 11.02 31.48
N SER A 31 18.01 11.35 31.24
CA SER A 31 18.46 11.80 29.91
C SER A 31 18.76 10.62 28.99
N ARG A 32 18.36 10.75 27.72
CA ARG A 32 18.54 9.69 26.70
C ARG A 32 18.94 10.30 25.38
N VAL A 33 19.78 9.59 24.65
CA VAL A 33 20.04 9.82 23.23
C VAL A 33 19.51 8.65 22.42
N ASN A 34 18.88 8.97 21.32
CA ASN A 34 18.29 7.99 20.41
C ASN A 34 18.67 8.37 18.98
N GLU A 35 19.32 7.45 18.29
CA GLU A 35 19.68 7.53 16.87
C GLU A 35 18.80 6.57 16.10
N TYR A 36 18.03 7.10 15.16
CA TYR A 36 17.12 6.34 14.33
C TYR A 36 17.52 6.44 12.86
N SER A 37 17.57 5.30 12.19
CA SER A 37 17.76 5.24 10.76
C SER A 37 16.68 4.36 10.13
N TRP A 38 16.00 4.90 9.15
CA TRP A 38 14.97 4.20 8.39
C TRP A 38 15.31 4.24 6.91
N LYS A 39 15.22 3.07 6.26
CA LYS A 39 15.42 2.91 4.84
C LYS A 39 14.18 2.29 4.23
N GLU A 40 13.67 2.92 3.20
CA GLU A 40 12.55 2.45 2.40
C GLU A 40 12.97 2.31 0.94
N ASN A 41 12.68 1.15 0.38
CA ASN A 41 12.91 0.87 -1.03
C ASN A 41 11.59 0.48 -1.67
N TYR A 42 11.17 1.22 -2.66
CA TYR A 42 10.00 0.93 -3.47
C TYR A 42 10.41 0.70 -4.92
N TYR A 43 10.07 -0.47 -5.43
CA TYR A 43 10.32 -0.86 -6.81
C TYR A 43 8.97 -1.12 -7.48
N THR A 44 8.77 -0.53 -8.64
CA THR A 44 7.60 -0.80 -9.48
C THR A 44 8.02 -1.10 -10.89
N THR A 45 7.39 -2.11 -11.48
CA THR A 45 7.59 -2.50 -12.86
C THR A 45 6.24 -2.57 -13.55
N ASN A 46 6.07 -1.83 -14.64
CA ASN A 46 4.89 -1.86 -15.48
C ASN A 46 5.31 -2.20 -16.91
N ILE A 47 4.80 -3.30 -17.43
CA ILE A 47 5.05 -3.73 -18.82
C ILE A 47 3.69 -3.93 -19.45
N TYR A 48 3.39 -3.22 -20.51
CA TYR A 48 2.15 -3.39 -21.24
C TYR A 48 2.31 -3.13 -22.72
N SER A 49 1.40 -3.69 -23.49
CA SER A 49 1.30 -3.47 -24.92
C SER A 49 -0.16 -3.19 -25.25
N ASP A 50 -0.40 -2.33 -26.20
CA ASP A 50 -1.71 -2.08 -26.76
C ASP A 50 -1.72 -2.20 -28.27
N TYR A 51 -2.82 -2.70 -28.78
CA TYR A 51 -3.10 -2.82 -30.20
C TYR A 51 -4.48 -2.22 -30.46
N PHE A 52 -4.60 -1.45 -31.54
CA PHE A 52 -5.87 -0.91 -31.98
C PHE A 52 -6.08 -1.10 -33.48
N LYS A 53 -7.32 -1.22 -33.86
CA LYS A 53 -7.72 -1.32 -35.26
C LYS A 53 -9.05 -0.63 -35.48
N GLN A 54 -9.08 0.23 -36.49
CA GLN A 54 -10.30 0.80 -37.04
C GLN A 54 -10.67 0.05 -38.31
N PHE A 55 -11.96 -0.30 -38.43
CA PHE A 55 -12.51 -0.98 -39.60
C PHE A 55 -13.35 -0.02 -40.44
N ASP A 56 -13.38 -0.22 -41.73
CA ASP A 56 -14.13 0.66 -42.67
C ASP A 56 -15.65 0.68 -42.41
N ASN A 57 -16.18 -0.36 -41.78
CA ASN A 57 -17.57 -0.48 -41.38
C ASN A 57 -17.97 0.32 -40.11
N GLY A 58 -17.02 1.12 -39.57
CA GLY A 58 -17.23 1.99 -38.42
C GLY A 58 -16.99 1.34 -37.06
N HIS A 59 -16.47 0.11 -37.01
CA HIS A 59 -16.03 -0.52 -35.76
C HIS A 59 -14.61 -0.07 -35.41
N TYR A 60 -14.41 0.21 -34.15
CA TYR A 60 -13.08 0.45 -33.57
C TYR A 60 -12.87 -0.52 -32.41
N PHE A 61 -11.71 -1.16 -32.41
CA PHE A 61 -11.24 -2.02 -31.32
C PHE A 61 -9.89 -1.54 -30.82
N LYS A 62 -9.75 -1.53 -29.48
CA LYS A 62 -8.47 -1.39 -28.81
C LYS A 62 -8.37 -2.43 -27.72
N VAL A 63 -7.28 -3.20 -27.75
CA VAL A 63 -6.95 -4.20 -26.75
C VAL A 63 -5.65 -3.81 -26.09
N MET A 64 -5.58 -3.89 -24.78
CA MET A 64 -4.37 -3.68 -23.99
C MET A 64 -4.21 -4.85 -23.03
N ALA A 65 -2.99 -5.33 -22.89
CA ALA A 65 -2.63 -6.32 -21.88
C ALA A 65 -1.29 -5.97 -21.27
N GLY A 66 -1.11 -6.28 -20.00
CA GLY A 66 0.11 -5.98 -19.31
C GLY A 66 0.26 -6.68 -17.98
N PHE A 67 1.41 -6.43 -17.39
CA PHE A 67 1.84 -6.93 -16.10
C PHE A 67 2.34 -5.76 -15.25
N ASN A 68 1.95 -5.74 -14.00
CA ASN A 68 2.45 -4.82 -12.98
C ASN A 68 3.05 -5.63 -11.84
N ALA A 69 4.17 -5.17 -11.30
CA ALA A 69 4.76 -5.72 -10.09
C ALA A 69 5.29 -4.59 -9.22
N GLU A 70 5.03 -4.68 -7.94
CA GLU A 70 5.46 -3.72 -6.93
C GLU A 70 6.14 -4.48 -5.79
N LEU A 71 7.25 -3.95 -5.32
CA LEU A 71 7.98 -4.48 -4.17
C LEU A 71 8.33 -3.32 -3.25
N TYR A 72 7.79 -3.36 -2.07
CA TYR A 72 8.07 -2.41 -1.00
C TYR A 72 8.87 -3.10 0.10
N LYS A 73 9.99 -2.53 0.48
CA LYS A 73 10.84 -3.02 1.56
C LYS A 73 11.15 -1.89 2.51
N THR A 74 10.99 -2.13 3.80
CA THR A 74 11.39 -1.19 4.83
C THR A 74 12.31 -1.86 5.83
N ARG A 75 13.28 -1.13 6.28
CA ARG A 75 14.22 -1.53 7.33
C ARG A 75 14.51 -0.34 8.21
N ASN A 76 14.42 -0.56 9.50
CA ASN A 76 14.82 0.43 10.48
C ASN A 76 15.86 -0.14 11.45
N ILE A 77 16.60 0.76 12.03
CA ILE A 77 17.49 0.51 13.16
C ILE A 77 17.40 1.69 14.11
N THR A 78 17.30 1.40 15.38
CA THR A 78 17.32 2.37 16.47
C THR A 78 18.45 1.98 17.41
N ALA A 79 19.32 2.91 17.73
CA ALA A 79 20.31 2.77 18.78
C ALA A 79 20.00 3.80 19.87
N GLU A 80 19.91 3.35 21.12
CA GLU A 80 19.64 4.25 22.24
C GLU A 80 20.60 3.99 23.41
N LYS A 81 20.85 5.06 24.17
CA LYS A 81 21.67 4.99 25.37
C LYS A 81 21.21 6.07 26.36
N ASN A 82 21.08 5.69 27.61
CA ASN A 82 20.65 6.59 28.67
C ASN A 82 21.85 7.24 29.39
N THR A 83 21.52 8.18 30.24
CA THR A 83 22.47 8.89 31.13
C THR A 83 23.55 9.64 30.37
N LEU A 84 23.13 10.75 29.72
CA LEU A 84 24.05 11.68 29.06
C LEU A 84 24.96 12.36 30.08
N ILE A 85 26.26 12.42 29.80
CA ILE A 85 27.25 13.14 30.63
C ILE A 85 27.02 14.65 30.49
N THR A 86 26.66 15.11 29.28
CA THR A 86 26.47 16.53 29.01
C THR A 86 25.36 16.72 27.96
N PRO A 87 24.46 17.67 28.16
CA PRO A 87 23.44 18.00 27.18
C PRO A 87 23.98 18.74 25.95
N GLY A 88 25.18 19.32 26.05
CA GLY A 88 25.75 20.10 24.94
C GLY A 88 26.24 19.27 23.75
N VAL A 89 26.48 17.96 23.95
CA VAL A 89 26.91 17.03 22.89
C VAL A 89 26.13 15.71 23.02
N PRO A 90 24.86 15.66 22.58
CA PRO A 90 24.05 14.47 22.73
C PRO A 90 24.41 13.44 21.66
N THR A 91 25.28 12.52 21.95
CA THR A 91 25.67 11.39 21.09
C THR A 91 25.64 10.08 21.88
N ILE A 92 25.58 8.95 21.20
CA ILE A 92 25.67 7.61 21.83
C ILE A 92 26.91 7.48 22.67
N ASN A 93 28.04 8.10 22.25
CA ASN A 93 29.30 8.01 22.96
C ASN A 93 29.37 8.87 24.25
N THR A 94 28.51 9.90 24.35
CA THR A 94 28.44 10.77 25.54
C THR A 94 27.43 10.31 26.58
N ALA A 95 26.81 9.18 26.37
CA ALA A 95 25.94 8.51 27.34
C ALA A 95 26.69 7.36 28.03
N THR A 96 26.33 7.04 29.28
CA THR A 96 27.11 6.13 30.14
C THR A 96 26.50 4.76 30.35
N ASP A 97 25.16 4.61 30.21
CA ASP A 97 24.50 3.33 30.37
C ASP A 97 24.84 2.36 29.24
N ASP A 98 24.42 1.10 29.35
CA ASP A 98 24.60 0.12 28.30
C ASP A 98 23.80 0.50 27.06
N PRO A 99 24.40 0.44 25.86
CA PRO A 99 23.72 0.74 24.63
C PRO A 99 22.68 -0.34 24.31
N GLN A 100 21.49 0.10 23.86
CA GLN A 100 20.46 -0.76 23.35
C GLN A 100 20.26 -0.51 21.86
N ALA A 101 20.07 -1.57 21.10
CA ALA A 101 19.79 -1.46 19.68
C ALA A 101 18.62 -2.36 19.29
N TYR A 102 17.72 -1.79 18.50
CA TYR A 102 16.55 -2.47 17.98
C TYR A 102 16.51 -2.34 16.47
N GLY A 103 15.97 -3.30 15.80
CA GLY A 103 15.80 -3.23 14.35
C GLY A 103 14.54 -3.92 13.90
N GLY A 104 13.98 -3.42 12.79
CA GLY A 104 12.82 -4.00 12.14
C GLY A 104 13.05 -4.15 10.65
N TYR A 105 12.43 -5.16 10.08
CA TYR A 105 12.37 -5.39 8.66
C TYR A 105 10.95 -5.81 8.28
N ALA A 106 10.41 -5.21 7.23
CA ALA A 106 9.16 -5.64 6.65
C ALA A 106 9.20 -5.47 5.13
N ASP A 107 8.53 -6.35 4.43
CA ASP A 107 8.37 -6.28 2.99
C ASP A 107 6.95 -6.63 2.57
N ASN A 108 6.55 -6.08 1.44
CA ASN A 108 5.28 -6.37 0.80
C ASN A 108 5.48 -6.35 -0.71
N SER A 109 4.91 -7.31 -1.38
CA SER A 109 4.92 -7.38 -2.83
C SER A 109 3.51 -7.59 -3.38
N VAL A 110 3.24 -6.91 -4.48
CA VAL A 110 2.00 -7.06 -5.25
C VAL A 110 2.40 -7.31 -6.70
N ALA A 111 1.74 -8.25 -7.33
CA ALA A 111 1.93 -8.48 -8.76
C ALA A 111 0.57 -8.75 -9.40
N GLY A 112 0.38 -8.27 -10.62
CA GLY A 112 -0.89 -8.42 -11.30
C GLY A 112 -0.78 -8.41 -12.81
N PHE A 113 -1.65 -9.19 -13.43
CA PHE A 113 -1.90 -9.14 -14.86
C PHE A 113 -3.17 -8.34 -15.11
N PHE A 114 -3.15 -7.54 -16.14
CA PHE A 114 -4.33 -6.77 -16.52
C PHE A 114 -4.57 -6.82 -18.01
N ALA A 115 -5.83 -6.79 -18.39
CA ALA A 115 -6.25 -6.67 -19.75
C ALA A 115 -7.43 -5.73 -19.87
N ARG A 116 -7.51 -5.02 -20.98
CA ARG A 116 -8.60 -4.10 -21.31
C ARG A 116 -8.97 -4.28 -22.77
N VAL A 117 -10.26 -4.32 -23.02
CA VAL A 117 -10.83 -4.32 -24.37
C VAL A 117 -11.78 -3.15 -24.47
N ASN A 118 -11.54 -2.27 -25.41
CA ASN A 118 -12.43 -1.17 -25.77
C ASN A 118 -12.98 -1.45 -27.17
N TRP A 119 -14.28 -1.33 -27.30
CA TRP A 119 -14.97 -1.39 -28.57
C TRP A 119 -15.86 -0.17 -28.73
N SER A 120 -15.89 0.39 -29.93
CA SER A 120 -16.88 1.39 -30.30
C SER A 120 -17.40 1.15 -31.73
N TYR A 121 -18.64 1.57 -31.94
CA TYR A 121 -19.28 1.52 -33.24
C TYR A 121 -19.81 2.89 -33.62
N LYS A 122 -19.28 3.46 -34.70
CA LYS A 122 -19.65 4.77 -35.26
C LYS A 122 -19.69 5.90 -34.22
N ASP A 123 -18.88 5.79 -33.13
CA ASP A 123 -18.91 6.67 -31.97
C ASP A 123 -20.28 6.82 -31.27
N ARG A 124 -21.21 5.91 -31.54
CA ARG A 124 -22.55 5.86 -30.93
C ARG A 124 -22.56 4.94 -29.73
N TYR A 125 -22.11 3.72 -29.94
CA TYR A 125 -22.05 2.68 -28.91
C TYR A 125 -20.61 2.48 -28.49
N MET A 126 -20.37 2.44 -27.19
CA MET A 126 -19.06 2.24 -26.61
C MET A 126 -19.18 1.15 -25.55
N PHE A 127 -18.24 0.22 -25.56
CA PHE A 127 -18.15 -0.83 -24.58
C PHE A 127 -16.70 -0.98 -24.14
N GLU A 128 -16.48 -1.11 -22.84
CA GLU A 128 -15.18 -1.39 -22.25
C GLU A 128 -15.31 -2.55 -21.28
N ALA A 129 -14.40 -3.50 -21.39
CA ALA A 129 -14.23 -4.58 -20.43
C ALA A 129 -12.79 -4.55 -19.91
N ASN A 130 -12.65 -4.57 -18.60
CA ASN A 130 -11.36 -4.68 -17.92
C ASN A 130 -11.34 -5.92 -17.05
N GLY A 131 -10.21 -6.57 -16.98
CA GLY A 131 -9.94 -7.65 -16.04
C GLY A 131 -8.57 -7.44 -15.41
N ARG A 132 -8.50 -7.60 -14.08
CA ARG A 132 -7.24 -7.64 -13.34
C ARG A 132 -7.18 -8.93 -12.53
N TYR A 133 -6.02 -9.55 -12.56
CA TYR A 133 -5.71 -10.72 -11.74
C TYR A 133 -4.51 -10.37 -10.88
N ASP A 134 -4.78 -9.94 -9.65
CA ASP A 134 -3.80 -9.38 -8.74
C ASP A 134 -3.52 -10.35 -7.59
N GLY A 135 -2.24 -10.45 -7.22
CA GLY A 135 -1.76 -11.22 -6.08
C GLY A 135 -0.95 -10.36 -5.12
N SER A 136 -1.13 -10.59 -3.82
CA SER A 136 -0.41 -9.88 -2.76
C SER A 136 0.28 -10.85 -1.81
N SER A 137 1.51 -10.50 -1.40
CA SER A 137 2.26 -11.27 -0.39
C SER A 137 1.62 -11.24 1.00
N ARG A 138 0.67 -10.32 1.24
CA ARG A 138 -0.07 -10.23 2.51
C ARG A 138 -1.04 -11.38 2.74
N PHE A 139 -1.29 -12.20 1.71
CA PHE A 139 -2.19 -13.34 1.79
C PHE A 139 -1.47 -14.63 1.42
N VAL A 140 -1.98 -15.77 1.86
CA VAL A 140 -1.36 -17.06 1.65
C VAL A 140 -2.26 -18.04 0.89
N GLY A 141 -1.63 -19.02 0.25
CA GLY A 141 -2.35 -20.10 -0.43
C GLY A 141 -3.20 -19.60 -1.59
N LYS A 142 -4.42 -20.12 -1.69
CA LYS A 142 -5.37 -19.80 -2.76
C LYS A 142 -5.93 -18.38 -2.67
N GLU A 143 -5.92 -17.79 -1.47
CA GLU A 143 -6.46 -16.45 -1.19
C GLU A 143 -5.49 -15.33 -1.60
N ARG A 144 -4.29 -15.68 -2.05
CA ARG A 144 -3.27 -14.72 -2.50
C ARG A 144 -3.68 -13.98 -3.77
N TRP A 145 -4.39 -14.66 -4.67
CA TRP A 145 -4.76 -14.15 -5.98
C TRP A 145 -6.24 -13.87 -6.07
N GLY A 146 -6.60 -12.72 -6.60
CA GLY A 146 -7.98 -12.31 -6.83
C GLY A 146 -8.20 -11.83 -8.27
N PHE A 147 -9.37 -12.11 -8.81
CA PHE A 147 -9.79 -11.59 -10.11
C PHE A 147 -10.81 -10.47 -9.93
N PHE A 148 -10.56 -9.34 -10.56
CA PHE A 148 -11.33 -8.10 -10.43
C PHE A 148 -11.79 -7.62 -11.81
N PRO A 149 -12.98 -8.03 -12.26
CA PRO A 149 -13.55 -7.57 -13.51
C PRO A 149 -14.25 -6.22 -13.36
N SER A 150 -14.26 -5.45 -14.45
CA SER A 150 -15.12 -4.28 -14.57
C SER A 150 -15.58 -4.09 -16.01
N PHE A 151 -16.79 -3.57 -16.16
CA PHE A 151 -17.44 -3.35 -17.45
C PHE A 151 -18.05 -1.95 -17.48
N SER A 152 -17.97 -1.30 -18.62
CA SER A 152 -18.72 -0.08 -18.85
C SER A 152 -19.34 -0.09 -20.25
N ALA A 153 -20.53 0.47 -20.36
CA ALA A 153 -21.23 0.68 -21.62
C ALA A 153 -21.61 2.15 -21.73
N GLY A 154 -21.50 2.70 -22.92
CA GLY A 154 -21.86 4.07 -23.23
C GLY A 154 -22.67 4.16 -24.51
N TRP A 155 -23.66 5.01 -24.50
CA TRP A 155 -24.47 5.32 -25.66
C TRP A 155 -24.49 6.83 -25.90
N ASN A 156 -24.03 7.24 -27.08
CA ASN A 156 -24.08 8.63 -27.51
C ASN A 156 -25.36 8.89 -28.32
N ILE A 157 -26.38 9.29 -27.62
CA ILE A 157 -27.72 9.49 -28.17
C ILE A 157 -27.74 10.63 -29.22
N ALA A 158 -26.90 11.67 -29.00
CA ALA A 158 -26.87 12.80 -29.93
C ALA A 158 -26.35 12.41 -31.33
N ARG A 159 -25.64 11.29 -31.47
CA ARG A 159 -25.20 10.77 -32.79
C ARG A 159 -26.10 9.74 -33.43
N GLU A 160 -27.30 9.53 -32.84
CA GLU A 160 -28.30 8.68 -33.46
C GLU A 160 -29.06 9.42 -34.57
N PRO A 161 -29.42 8.75 -35.68
CA PRO A 161 -30.08 9.39 -36.80
C PRO A 161 -31.41 10.09 -36.43
N PHE A 162 -32.11 9.58 -35.41
CA PHE A 162 -33.36 10.19 -34.93
C PHE A 162 -33.14 11.47 -34.12
N MET A 163 -31.94 11.67 -33.54
CA MET A 163 -31.62 12.83 -32.75
C MET A 163 -30.81 13.87 -33.51
N GLU A 164 -30.23 13.54 -34.64
CA GLU A 164 -29.32 14.39 -35.41
C GLU A 164 -29.92 15.76 -35.71
N SER A 165 -31.16 15.78 -36.28
CA SER A 165 -31.85 17.03 -36.60
C SER A 165 -32.20 17.89 -35.36
N PHE A 166 -32.47 17.25 -34.24
CA PHE A 166 -32.75 17.94 -32.98
C PHE A 166 -31.48 18.48 -32.35
N ALA A 167 -30.42 17.69 -32.33
CA ALA A 167 -29.12 18.05 -31.81
C ALA A 167 -28.51 19.25 -32.56
N GLU A 168 -28.64 19.29 -33.88
CA GLU A 168 -28.25 20.43 -34.71
C GLU A 168 -29.05 21.70 -34.39
N LYS A 169 -30.37 21.62 -34.25
CA LYS A 169 -31.23 22.77 -33.93
C LYS A 169 -30.87 23.47 -32.63
N ILE A 170 -30.44 22.71 -31.61
CA ILE A 170 -30.08 23.24 -30.26
C ILE A 170 -28.60 23.33 -30.06
N ASN A 171 -27.79 23.12 -31.12
CA ASN A 171 -26.31 23.11 -31.05
C ASN A 171 -25.75 22.19 -29.97
N MET A 172 -26.34 21.00 -29.81
CA MET A 172 -25.96 20.01 -28.81
C MET A 172 -24.78 19.19 -29.31
N GLY A 173 -23.60 19.37 -28.72
CA GLY A 173 -22.39 18.67 -29.12
C GLY A 173 -22.37 17.17 -28.74
N SER A 174 -22.92 16.78 -27.60
CA SER A 174 -23.03 15.36 -27.20
C SER A 174 -24.08 15.16 -26.11
N LEU A 175 -24.80 14.06 -26.20
CA LEU A 175 -25.67 13.53 -25.13
C LEU A 175 -25.31 12.05 -24.94
N LYS A 176 -24.61 11.74 -23.83
CA LYS A 176 -24.11 10.39 -23.56
C LYS A 176 -24.73 9.83 -22.29
N LEU A 177 -25.30 8.63 -22.42
CA LEU A 177 -25.66 7.79 -21.29
C LEU A 177 -24.53 6.78 -21.04
N ARG A 178 -24.14 6.59 -19.78
CA ARG A 178 -23.12 5.62 -19.40
C ARG A 178 -23.56 4.83 -18.18
N ALA A 179 -23.29 3.53 -18.22
CA ALA A 179 -23.42 2.63 -17.10
C ALA A 179 -22.09 1.89 -16.89
N SER A 180 -21.72 1.67 -15.64
CA SER A 180 -20.51 0.92 -15.30
C SER A 180 -20.77 0.04 -14.08
N TRP A 181 -20.11 -1.11 -14.08
CA TRP A 181 -20.09 -2.05 -12.97
C TRP A 181 -18.66 -2.54 -12.79
N GLY A 182 -18.22 -2.74 -11.55
CA GLY A 182 -16.89 -3.25 -11.31
C GLY A 182 -16.71 -3.84 -9.91
N GLN A 183 -15.71 -4.69 -9.80
CA GLN A 183 -15.27 -5.31 -8.57
C GLN A 183 -13.86 -4.85 -8.26
N LEU A 184 -13.60 -4.44 -7.02
CA LEU A 184 -12.31 -4.00 -6.54
C LEU A 184 -11.81 -4.90 -5.41
N GLY A 185 -10.52 -5.19 -5.41
CA GLY A 185 -9.84 -5.85 -4.32
C GLY A 185 -9.28 -4.85 -3.30
N ASN A 186 -9.31 -5.23 -2.04
CA ASN A 186 -8.68 -4.47 -0.97
C ASN A 186 -7.63 -5.33 -0.28
N THR A 187 -6.40 -4.81 -0.23
CA THR A 187 -5.26 -5.43 0.46
C THR A 187 -4.98 -4.80 1.81
N ASN A 188 -5.88 -3.93 2.31
CA ASN A 188 -5.71 -3.31 3.61
C ASN A 188 -5.91 -4.36 4.72
N THR A 189 -4.90 -4.54 5.54
CA THR A 189 -4.83 -5.52 6.63
C THR A 189 -4.63 -4.85 7.98
N ASN A 190 -5.16 -3.61 8.17
CA ASN A 190 -5.01 -2.80 9.38
C ASN A 190 -3.53 -2.70 9.82
N ASP A 191 -2.67 -2.29 8.89
CA ASP A 191 -1.23 -2.11 9.06
C ASP A 191 -0.42 -3.38 9.40
N ALA A 192 -1.05 -4.56 9.41
CA ALA A 192 -0.33 -5.81 9.58
C ALA A 192 0.43 -6.19 8.29
N TRP A 193 1.75 -6.29 8.37
CA TRP A 193 2.60 -6.69 7.26
C TRP A 193 2.41 -8.16 6.88
N TYR A 194 2.22 -9.01 7.90
CA TYR A 194 2.07 -10.45 7.76
C TYR A 194 0.85 -10.94 8.53
N PRO A 195 -0.39 -10.60 8.09
CA PRO A 195 -1.61 -10.88 8.84
C PRO A 195 -1.93 -12.36 8.98
N PHE A 196 -1.22 -13.22 8.25
CA PHE A 196 -1.38 -14.67 8.27
C PHE A 196 -0.48 -15.37 9.30
N TYR A 197 0.48 -14.67 9.90
CA TYR A 197 1.25 -15.20 11.01
C TYR A 197 0.54 -14.94 12.33
N GLN A 198 0.33 -16.00 13.05
CA GLN A 198 -0.16 -15.92 14.42
C GLN A 198 1.02 -15.68 15.36
N THR A 199 1.06 -14.52 15.98
CA THR A 199 2.11 -14.17 16.93
C THR A 199 1.56 -14.17 18.35
N MET A 200 2.34 -14.68 19.28
CA MET A 200 2.07 -14.57 20.72
C MET A 200 3.00 -13.49 21.30
N PRO A 201 2.48 -12.31 21.65
CA PRO A 201 3.27 -11.32 22.36
C PRO A 201 3.81 -11.88 23.67
N VAL A 202 5.08 -11.60 23.95
CA VAL A 202 5.74 -11.97 25.17
C VAL A 202 6.16 -10.70 25.91
N GLY A 203 5.85 -10.61 27.19
CA GLY A 203 6.19 -9.45 28.01
C GLY A 203 6.26 -9.76 29.48
N SER A 204 6.90 -8.88 30.22
CA SER A 204 7.12 -9.01 31.68
C SER A 204 6.20 -8.13 32.53
N ASN A 205 5.26 -7.39 31.90
CA ASN A 205 4.49 -6.34 32.56
C ASN A 205 3.09 -6.75 33.10
N TYR A 206 2.86 -8.01 33.37
CA TYR A 206 1.53 -8.50 33.77
C TYR A 206 1.28 -8.54 35.31
N GLY A 207 2.10 -7.84 36.08
CA GLY A 207 1.85 -7.64 37.51
C GLY A 207 2.13 -8.83 38.43
N TRP A 208 2.53 -9.98 37.88
CA TRP A 208 2.80 -11.19 38.63
C TRP A 208 4.29 -11.32 38.94
N LEU A 209 4.62 -11.68 40.15
CA LEU A 209 5.97 -11.97 40.59
C LEU A 209 6.11 -13.47 40.90
N VAL A 210 7.15 -14.11 40.40
CA VAL A 210 7.54 -15.45 40.75
C VAL A 210 8.90 -15.39 41.44
N ASN A 211 8.96 -15.75 42.71
CA ASN A 211 10.18 -15.63 43.55
C ASN A 211 10.77 -14.20 43.60
N GLY A 212 9.91 -13.15 43.53
CA GLY A 212 10.35 -11.76 43.53
C GLY A 212 10.80 -11.18 42.18
N GLU A 213 10.82 -12.00 41.14
CA GLU A 213 11.18 -11.59 39.78
C GLU A 213 9.94 -11.52 38.87
N ARG A 214 10.02 -10.70 37.81
CA ARG A 214 8.98 -10.59 36.79
C ARG A 214 9.28 -11.55 35.62
N PRO A 215 8.65 -12.72 35.55
CA PRO A 215 8.86 -13.62 34.43
C PRO A 215 8.19 -13.08 33.15
N ASN A 216 8.69 -13.53 32.01
CA ASN A 216 8.04 -13.28 30.73
C ASN A 216 6.83 -14.22 30.55
N TYR A 217 5.71 -13.66 30.16
CA TYR A 217 4.49 -14.41 29.85
C TYR A 217 4.16 -14.26 28.38
N ALA A 218 3.69 -15.35 27.77
CA ALA A 218 3.06 -15.30 26.49
C ALA A 218 1.58 -14.98 26.64
N THR A 219 1.09 -14.06 25.84
CA THR A 219 -0.35 -13.72 25.79
C THR A 219 -1.06 -14.49 24.69
N ASN A 220 -2.39 -14.46 24.72
CA ASN A 220 -3.18 -15.09 23.66
C ASN A 220 -2.82 -14.54 22.29
N PRO A 221 -2.71 -15.42 21.29
CA PRO A 221 -2.43 -14.98 19.92
C PRO A 221 -3.57 -14.13 19.36
N GLY A 222 -3.20 -13.16 18.53
CA GLY A 222 -4.17 -12.32 17.83
C GLY A 222 -4.93 -13.08 16.74
N ILE A 223 -5.96 -12.44 16.20
CA ILE A 223 -6.75 -12.97 15.09
C ILE A 223 -5.93 -12.88 13.79
N VAL A 224 -5.89 -13.96 13.04
CA VAL A 224 -5.23 -14.04 11.74
C VAL A 224 -6.24 -13.77 10.62
N SER A 225 -5.90 -12.85 9.71
CA SER A 225 -6.67 -12.63 8.49
C SER A 225 -5.99 -13.33 7.31
N SER A 226 -6.72 -14.22 6.66
CA SER A 226 -6.20 -14.99 5.51
C SER A 226 -6.84 -14.62 4.17
N LYS A 227 -7.87 -13.75 4.17
CA LYS A 227 -8.71 -13.51 3.00
C LYS A 227 -8.60 -12.09 2.48
N THR A 228 -8.46 -11.98 1.16
CA THR A 228 -8.63 -10.71 0.44
C THR A 228 -10.09 -10.26 0.55
N VAL A 229 -10.32 -9.03 0.95
CA VAL A 229 -11.66 -8.43 0.96
C VAL A 229 -11.93 -7.86 -0.43
N SER A 230 -13.06 -8.27 -1.02
CA SER A 230 -13.52 -7.79 -2.32
C SER A 230 -14.71 -6.85 -2.14
N TYR A 231 -14.69 -5.72 -2.82
CA TYR A 231 -15.80 -4.76 -2.86
C TYR A 231 -16.38 -4.70 -4.28
N THR A 232 -17.70 -4.70 -4.36
CA THR A 232 -18.44 -4.53 -5.62
C THR A 232 -19.12 -3.16 -5.62
N HIS A 233 -18.90 -2.38 -6.68
CA HIS A 233 -19.57 -1.11 -6.92
C HIS A 233 -20.44 -1.21 -8.19
N LEU A 234 -21.64 -0.67 -8.08
CA LEU A 234 -22.59 -0.47 -9.18
C LEU A 234 -22.52 0.95 -9.69
#